data_e68881eb84c986cea918029f941e2a4e
#
_entry.id   e68881eb84c986cea918029f941e2a4e
#
_cell.length_a   1.000
_cell.length_b   1.000
_cell.length_c   1.000
_cell.angle_alpha   90.00
_cell.angle_beta   90.00
_cell.angle_gamma   90.00
#
_symmetry.space_group_name_H-M   'P 1'
#
loop_
_entity.id
_entity.type
_entity.pdbx_description
1 polymer ?
#
loop_
_entity_poly.entity_id
_entity_poly.type
_entity_poly.pdbx_seq_one_letter_code
_entity_poly.pdbx_strand_id
1 'polypeptide(L)'
;MLNYEIYREIFEVWNYRLWNTFSGLLLWMSHPAWPSTVWQTYSSDYETNGVFYGSRKACEPLHIQFQPDTYNIYFINNTLNDYPGIRTELKIWDLDAREIFSKSTVNDSKANTSVKCFVPEIP
;
A
#
# COMPACT_ATOMS: atom_id res chain seq x y z
N MET A 1 -8.34 6.58 -12.63
CA MET A 1 -8.56 6.10 -11.25
C MET A 1 -8.31 4.61 -11.10
N LEU A 2 -8.90 3.74 -11.93
CA LEU A 2 -8.72 2.28 -11.84
C LEU A 2 -7.23 1.83 -11.85
N ASN A 3 -6.42 2.34 -12.77
CA ASN A 3 -5.00 2.01 -12.85
C ASN A 3 -4.20 2.42 -11.59
N TYR A 4 -4.60 3.48 -10.90
CA TYR A 4 -4.01 3.88 -9.63
C TYR A 4 -4.25 2.81 -8.56
N GLU A 5 -5.50 2.37 -8.39
CA GLU A 5 -5.86 1.38 -7.37
C GLU A 5 -5.21 0.03 -7.65
N ILE A 6 -5.29 -0.46 -8.90
CA ILE A 6 -4.69 -1.75 -9.30
C ILE A 6 -3.20 -1.79 -9.00
N TYR A 7 -2.45 -0.76 -9.38
CA TYR A 7 -1.00 -0.77 -9.15
C TYR A 7 -0.61 -0.52 -7.71
N ARG A 8 -1.39 0.27 -6.96
CA ARG A 8 -1.22 0.36 -5.52
C ARG A 8 -1.38 -1.01 -4.87
N GLU A 9 -2.46 -1.74 -5.18
CA GLU A 9 -2.71 -3.08 -4.65
C GLU A 9 -1.65 -4.10 -5.05
N ILE A 10 -1.15 -4.07 -6.29
CA ILE A 10 -0.05 -4.96 -6.73
C ILE A 10 1.15 -4.84 -5.79
N PHE A 11 1.58 -3.64 -5.47
CA PHE A 11 2.71 -3.43 -4.55
C PHE A 11 2.33 -3.76 -3.09
N GLU A 12 1.15 -3.38 -2.64
CA GLU A 12 0.68 -3.63 -1.28
C GLU A 12 0.55 -5.12 -0.96
N VAL A 13 0.05 -5.94 -1.89
CA VAL A 13 -0.06 -7.42 -1.74
C VAL A 13 1.30 -8.07 -1.49
N TRP A 14 2.37 -7.48 -1.99
CA TRP A 14 3.72 -8.00 -1.77
C TRP A 14 4.40 -7.38 -0.56
N ASN A 15 4.15 -6.11 -0.26
CA ASN A 15 4.81 -5.39 0.82
C ASN A 15 4.61 -6.05 2.20
N TYR A 16 3.41 -6.57 2.52
CA TYR A 16 3.18 -7.20 3.82
C TYR A 16 3.93 -8.55 4.00
N ARG A 17 4.42 -9.12 2.89
CA ARG A 17 5.20 -10.38 2.88
C ARG A 17 6.71 -10.15 2.83
N LEU A 18 7.16 -8.89 2.87
CA LEU A 18 8.58 -8.55 2.79
C LEU A 18 9.40 -9.31 3.81
N TRP A 19 10.49 -9.88 3.30
CA TRP A 19 11.52 -10.66 3.96
C TRP A 19 11.09 -12.05 4.46
N ASN A 20 9.82 -12.43 4.32
CA ASN A 20 9.38 -13.80 4.63
C ASN A 20 9.39 -14.68 3.37
N THR A 21 8.61 -14.34 2.37
CA THR A 21 8.53 -15.10 1.11
C THR A 21 8.84 -14.24 -0.11
N PHE A 22 9.21 -12.98 0.11
CA PHE A 22 9.30 -11.96 -0.91
C PHE A 22 10.35 -10.91 -0.54
N SER A 23 11.14 -10.45 -1.53
CA SER A 23 12.21 -9.48 -1.32
C SER A 23 12.12 -8.23 -2.21
N GLY A 24 11.20 -8.22 -3.16
CA GLY A 24 11.01 -7.10 -4.07
C GLY A 24 10.15 -7.44 -5.27
N LEU A 25 9.74 -6.43 -6.02
CA LEU A 25 8.95 -6.54 -7.23
C LEU A 25 9.67 -5.85 -8.39
N LEU A 26 9.78 -6.55 -9.52
CA LEU A 26 10.31 -5.99 -10.76
C LEU A 26 9.15 -5.67 -11.70
N LEU A 27 8.97 -4.40 -12.00
CA LEU A 27 7.92 -3.93 -12.89
C LEU A 27 8.36 -4.06 -14.35
N TRP A 28 7.62 -4.81 -15.14
CA TRP A 28 7.81 -4.96 -16.57
C TRP A 28 6.61 -4.38 -17.31
N MET A 29 6.71 -3.34 -18.07
CA MET A 29 7.75 -2.34 -18.39
C MET A 29 7.32 -1.00 -17.79
N SER A 30 8.26 -0.10 -17.53
CA SER A 30 7.94 1.22 -17.01
C SER A 30 7.57 2.25 -18.09
N HIS A 31 7.99 2.03 -19.34
CA HIS A 31 7.89 3.01 -20.42
C HIS A 31 7.64 2.33 -21.78
N PRO A 32 6.66 2.78 -22.59
CA PRO A 32 6.45 2.27 -23.96
C PRO A 32 7.42 2.92 -24.94
N ALA A 33 7.73 2.19 -26.02
CA ALA A 33 8.63 2.66 -27.08
C ALA A 33 7.98 3.66 -28.06
N TRP A 34 6.65 3.76 -28.06
CA TRP A 34 5.85 4.64 -28.95
C TRP A 34 4.55 5.04 -28.26
N PRO A 35 3.84 6.08 -28.77
CA PRO A 35 2.55 6.48 -28.22
C PRO A 35 1.54 5.32 -28.22
N SER A 36 1.08 4.93 -27.05
CA SER A 36 0.11 3.85 -26.86
C SER A 36 -0.63 4.00 -25.52
N THR A 37 -1.83 3.42 -25.45
CA THR A 37 -2.62 3.35 -24.22
C THR A 37 -2.32 2.03 -23.53
N VAL A 38 -1.39 2.04 -22.57
CA VAL A 38 -0.89 0.84 -21.91
C VAL A 38 -0.77 1.02 -20.41
N TRP A 39 -0.38 -0.05 -19.73
CA TRP A 39 -0.27 -0.16 -18.26
C TRP A 39 1.05 0.37 -17.68
N GLN A 40 1.95 0.95 -18.47
CA GLN A 40 3.24 1.44 -17.98
C GLN A 40 3.09 2.64 -17.04
N THR A 41 4.13 2.89 -16.25
CA THR A 41 4.18 4.01 -15.29
C THR A 41 4.29 5.36 -15.97
N TYR A 42 4.90 5.39 -17.17
CA TYR A 42 5.07 6.58 -18.00
C TYR A 42 4.42 6.38 -19.37
N SER A 43 3.96 7.45 -19.98
CA SER A 43 3.66 7.49 -21.40
C SER A 43 4.94 7.63 -22.24
N SER A 44 4.83 7.55 -23.58
CA SER A 44 6.00 7.65 -24.48
C SER A 44 6.73 8.99 -24.41
N ASP A 45 6.07 10.04 -23.97
CA ASP A 45 6.58 11.39 -23.74
C ASP A 45 6.99 11.67 -22.28
N TYR A 46 7.11 10.60 -21.47
CA TYR A 46 7.51 10.62 -20.05
C TYR A 46 6.51 11.27 -19.10
N GLU A 47 5.29 11.54 -19.53
CA GLU A 47 4.23 11.96 -18.62
C GLU A 47 3.84 10.83 -17.65
N THR A 48 3.61 11.18 -16.40
CA THR A 48 3.18 10.23 -15.37
C THR A 48 1.67 10.02 -15.41
N ASN A 49 1.23 8.82 -15.12
CA ASN A 49 -0.19 8.44 -15.08
C ASN A 49 -0.58 7.80 -13.74
N GLY A 50 -1.82 7.29 -13.65
CA GLY A 50 -2.32 6.67 -12.42
C GLY A 50 -1.45 5.51 -11.90
N VAL A 51 -0.79 4.77 -12.78
CA VAL A 51 0.13 3.67 -12.41
C VAL A 51 1.31 4.19 -11.60
N PHE A 52 1.92 5.29 -12.05
CA PHE A 52 3.04 5.92 -11.34
C PHE A 52 2.64 6.34 -9.91
N TYR A 53 1.51 7.03 -9.77
CA TYR A 53 1.08 7.54 -8.47
C TYR A 53 0.61 6.43 -7.52
N GLY A 54 -0.04 5.38 -8.03
CA GLY A 54 -0.41 4.20 -7.25
C GLY A 54 0.80 3.46 -6.73
N SER A 55 1.77 3.16 -7.59
CA SER A 55 3.03 2.52 -7.22
C SER A 55 3.83 3.37 -6.22
N ARG A 56 3.93 4.69 -6.46
CA ARG A 56 4.60 5.62 -5.54
C ARG A 56 3.96 5.61 -4.15
N LYS A 57 2.61 5.58 -4.08
CA LYS A 57 1.89 5.54 -2.81
C LYS A 57 2.18 4.28 -2.03
N ALA A 58 2.12 3.13 -2.67
CA ALA A 58 2.40 1.84 -2.04
C ALA A 58 3.88 1.66 -1.62
N CYS A 59 4.81 2.38 -2.29
CA CYS A 59 6.24 2.34 -2.02
C CYS A 59 6.72 3.44 -1.04
N GLU A 60 5.82 4.10 -0.30
CA GLU A 60 6.22 5.02 0.76
C GLU A 60 7.07 4.30 1.81
N PRO A 61 8.16 4.91 2.29
CA PRO A 61 9.05 4.27 3.28
C PRO A 61 8.36 3.83 4.57
N LEU A 62 7.36 4.60 5.00
CA LEU A 62 6.42 4.25 6.07
C LEU A 62 5.03 4.24 5.45
N HIS A 63 4.40 3.09 5.41
CA HIS A 63 3.13 2.91 4.73
C HIS A 63 2.14 2.11 5.57
N ILE A 64 0.88 2.52 5.57
CA ILE A 64 -0.23 1.79 6.15
C ILE A 64 -1.10 1.23 5.04
N GLN A 65 -1.47 -0.04 5.14
CA GLN A 65 -2.26 -0.70 4.11
C GLN A 65 -3.30 -1.65 4.69
N PHE A 66 -4.37 -1.81 3.93
CA PHE A 66 -5.43 -2.80 4.15
C PHE A 66 -5.25 -3.94 3.16
N GLN A 67 -5.33 -5.18 3.63
CA GLN A 67 -5.27 -6.39 2.79
C GLN A 67 -6.67 -6.93 2.53
N PRO A 68 -7.19 -6.84 1.29
CA PRO A 68 -8.57 -7.25 0.98
C PRO A 68 -8.82 -8.75 1.14
N ASP A 69 -7.80 -9.59 0.96
CA ASP A 69 -7.88 -11.05 1.07
C ASP A 69 -8.03 -11.56 2.50
N THR A 70 -7.46 -10.83 3.46
CA THR A 70 -7.40 -11.22 4.88
C THR A 70 -8.05 -10.23 5.82
N TYR A 71 -8.50 -9.10 5.31
CA TYR A 71 -9.03 -7.96 6.09
C TYR A 71 -8.05 -7.44 7.15
N ASN A 72 -6.77 -7.73 7.00
CA ASN A 72 -5.74 -7.28 7.95
C ASN A 72 -5.28 -5.85 7.64
N ILE A 73 -4.96 -5.10 8.68
CA ILE A 73 -4.24 -3.83 8.58
C ILE A 73 -2.78 -4.09 8.88
N TYR A 74 -1.89 -3.66 7.97
CA TYR A 74 -0.46 -3.74 8.11
C TYR A 74 0.19 -2.36 8.10
N PHE A 75 1.21 -2.20 8.94
CA PHE A 75 2.15 -1.09 8.86
C PHE A 75 3.47 -1.62 8.28
N ILE A 76 3.93 -0.97 7.22
CA ILE A 76 5.17 -1.30 6.52
C ILE A 76 6.22 -0.27 6.89
N ASN A 77 7.36 -0.73 7.35
CA ASN A 77 8.54 0.08 7.63
C ASN A 77 9.70 -0.38 6.73
N ASN A 78 9.91 0.32 5.64
CA ASN A 78 11.04 0.10 4.71
C ASN A 78 12.25 0.99 5.03
N THR A 79 12.30 1.55 6.23
CA THR A 79 13.43 2.35 6.69
C THR A 79 14.41 1.53 7.53
N LEU A 80 15.59 2.09 7.78
CA LEU A 80 16.60 1.49 8.66
C LEU A 80 16.43 1.88 10.13
N ASN A 81 15.31 2.51 10.49
CA ASN A 81 15.03 2.96 11.84
C ASN A 81 13.90 2.18 12.49
N ASP A 82 14.01 1.98 13.80
CA ASP A 82 12.91 1.47 14.62
C ASP A 82 11.92 2.60 14.93
N TYR A 83 10.64 2.27 14.96
CA TYR A 83 9.56 3.18 15.32
C TYR A 83 8.72 2.55 16.44
N PRO A 84 9.00 2.86 17.72
CA PRO A 84 8.18 2.42 18.83
C PRO A 84 6.90 3.25 18.93
N GLY A 85 5.83 2.62 19.41
CA GLY A 85 4.59 3.31 19.76
C GLY A 85 3.80 3.89 18.59
N ILE A 86 3.86 3.26 17.40
CA ILE A 86 3.06 3.69 16.24
C ILE A 86 1.59 3.47 16.54
N ARG A 87 0.82 4.55 16.52
CA ARG A 87 -0.63 4.49 16.62
C ARG A 87 -1.24 4.33 15.22
N THR A 88 -1.97 3.24 15.03
CA THR A 88 -2.77 2.97 13.84
C THR A 88 -4.23 3.17 14.18
N GLU A 89 -4.97 3.92 13.38
CA GLU A 89 -6.40 4.15 13.51
C GLU A 89 -7.12 3.80 12.20
N LEU A 90 -8.20 3.03 12.30
CA LEU A 90 -9.13 2.73 11.22
C LEU A 90 -10.49 3.30 11.56
N LYS A 91 -11.08 4.02 10.61
CA LYS A 91 -12.46 4.48 10.65
C LYS A 91 -13.19 4.03 9.39
N ILE A 92 -14.41 3.56 9.56
CA ILE A 92 -15.29 3.21 8.45
C ILE A 92 -16.52 4.10 8.54
N TRP A 93 -16.91 4.65 7.41
CA TRP A 93 -18.02 5.56 7.26
C TRP A 93 -19.02 4.97 6.27
N ASP A 94 -20.32 5.15 6.52
CA ASP A 94 -21.35 4.85 5.54
C ASP A 94 -21.41 5.95 4.44
N LEU A 95 -22.29 5.74 3.46
CA LEU A 95 -22.46 6.69 2.37
C LEU A 95 -23.13 8.01 2.82
N ASP A 96 -23.71 8.05 4.00
CA ASP A 96 -24.29 9.25 4.64
C ASP A 96 -23.25 9.98 5.53
N ALA A 97 -21.98 9.59 5.45
CA ALA A 97 -20.87 10.11 6.25
C ALA A 97 -21.04 9.93 7.77
N ARG A 98 -21.71 8.86 8.21
CA ARG A 98 -21.77 8.46 9.61
C ARG A 98 -20.69 7.46 9.91
N GLU A 99 -19.92 7.66 10.99
CA GLU A 99 -18.93 6.70 11.44
C GLU A 99 -19.64 5.45 11.98
N ILE A 100 -19.45 4.31 11.30
CA ILE A 100 -20.05 3.02 11.67
C ILE A 100 -19.07 2.09 12.37
N PHE A 101 -17.78 2.39 12.30
CA PHE A 101 -16.73 1.64 12.97
C PHE A 101 -15.50 2.52 13.23
N SER A 102 -14.89 2.35 14.40
CA SER A 102 -13.60 2.96 14.73
C SER A 102 -12.80 2.01 15.62
N LYS A 103 -11.51 1.84 15.28
CA LYS A 103 -10.57 1.05 16.08
C LYS A 103 -9.18 1.63 15.99
N SER A 104 -8.47 1.68 17.11
CA SER A 104 -7.07 2.07 17.14
C SER A 104 -6.23 1.07 17.92
N THR A 105 -4.97 0.90 17.51
CA THR A 105 -3.96 0.09 18.21
C THR A 105 -2.64 0.83 18.25
N VAL A 106 -1.77 0.39 19.16
CA VAL A 106 -0.39 0.87 19.23
C VAL A 106 0.53 -0.33 19.05
N ASN A 107 1.49 -0.22 18.14
CA ASN A 107 2.43 -1.28 17.80
C ASN A 107 3.84 -0.71 17.67
N ASP A 108 4.83 -1.51 17.97
CA ASP A 108 6.22 -1.20 17.67
C ASP A 108 6.57 -1.76 16.28
N SER A 109 7.35 -1.01 15.51
CA SER A 109 7.87 -1.47 14.23
C SER A 109 9.39 -1.42 14.24
N LYS A 110 10.02 -2.55 14.00
CA LYS A 110 11.45 -2.62 13.77
C LYS A 110 11.81 -2.13 12.37
N ALA A 111 13.07 -1.73 12.22
CA ALA A 111 13.65 -1.41 10.93
C ALA A 111 13.38 -2.52 9.92
N ASN A 112 12.97 -2.13 8.71
CA ASN A 112 12.80 -3.02 7.57
C ASN A 112 11.87 -4.22 7.85
N THR A 113 10.68 -3.94 8.43
CA THR A 113 9.68 -4.97 8.79
C THR A 113 8.28 -4.58 8.34
N SER A 114 7.44 -5.61 8.22
CA SER A 114 5.99 -5.50 8.09
C SER A 114 5.33 -5.95 9.38
N VAL A 115 4.50 -5.11 9.97
CA VAL A 115 3.81 -5.35 11.24
C VAL A 115 2.32 -5.45 11.01
N LYS A 116 1.72 -6.58 11.39
CA LYS A 116 0.26 -6.71 11.43
C LYS A 116 -0.28 -5.93 12.64
N CYS A 117 -1.03 -4.89 12.38
CA CYS A 117 -1.59 -4.04 13.42
C CYS A 117 -2.83 -4.67 14.07
N PHE A 118 -3.83 -5.02 13.27
CA PHE A 118 -5.05 -5.69 13.73
C PHE A 118 -5.89 -6.22 12.55
N VAL A 119 -6.90 -7.03 12.90
CA VAL A 119 -8.00 -7.41 12.01
C VAL A 119 -9.21 -6.59 12.43
N PRO A 120 -9.82 -5.80 11.54
CA PRO A 120 -11.09 -5.15 11.87
C PRO A 120 -12.20 -6.20 11.88
N GLU A 121 -12.94 -6.23 12.98
CA GLU A 121 -14.21 -6.95 13.05
C GLU A 121 -15.29 -6.02 12.49
N ILE A 122 -15.41 -6.04 11.16
CA ILE A 122 -16.39 -5.20 10.45
C ILE A 122 -17.77 -5.81 10.66
N PRO A 123 -18.76 -5.04 11.12
CA PRO A 123 -20.11 -5.51 11.35
C PRO A 123 -20.85 -5.95 10.07
#